data_12f04cd21c5be62fd59798b165db3dc6
#
_entry.id   12f04cd21c5be62fd59798b165db3dc6
#
_cell.length_a   1.000
_cell.length_b   1.000
_cell.length_c   1.000
_cell.angle_alpha   90.00
_cell.angle_beta   90.00
_cell.angle_gamma   90.00
#
_symmetry.space_group_name_H-M   'P 1'
#
loop_
_entity.id
_entity.type
_entity.pdbx_description
1 polymer ?
#
loop_
_entity_poly.entity_id
_entity_poly.type
_entity_poly.pdbx_seq_one_letter_code
_entity_poly.pdbx_strand_id
1 'polypeptide(L)'
;MTASFHKFGEYFPGTGDVKDVGAAAGKHYSVNFPLKDGIDDASYETIFKPVIGRIMSVYQPGAIVLQCGADSLSGDRLGCFNLSLNGHAECVRYVLSHNKPTLILGGGGYTIRNVSRCWTFETSVILGEELSDDLPYNDYYEYYGPDYKLHITPSNMENLNLPDNLEKIKQKIFDNLKGIVAAPNVQMHQTAPDAGADDDGADDDADPDSRGGQGGADKKVDPTATV
;
A
#
# COMPACT_ATOMS: atom_id res chain seq x y z
N MET A 1 -9.78 -5.64 9.29
CA MET A 1 -10.41 -4.72 8.33
C MET A 1 -9.34 -4.20 7.38
N THR A 2 -9.66 -4.03 6.11
CA THR A 2 -8.77 -3.45 5.10
C THR A 2 -9.39 -2.19 4.50
N ALA A 3 -8.55 -1.22 4.12
CA ALA A 3 -8.94 -0.04 3.36
C ALA A 3 -7.91 0.19 2.26
N SER A 4 -8.35 0.34 1.03
CA SER A 4 -7.48 0.52 -0.13
C SER A 4 -7.99 1.63 -1.03
N PHE A 5 -7.09 2.51 -1.41
CA PHE A 5 -7.31 3.59 -2.39
C PHE A 5 -6.40 3.28 -3.58
N HIS A 6 -6.97 2.97 -4.72
CA HIS A 6 -6.20 2.43 -5.82
C HIS A 6 -6.82 2.73 -7.18
N LYS A 7 -6.00 2.69 -8.20
CA LYS A 7 -6.46 2.70 -9.60
C LYS A 7 -7.29 1.46 -9.87
N PHE A 8 -8.45 1.65 -10.49
CA PHE A 8 -9.36 0.59 -10.84
C PHE A 8 -9.75 0.64 -12.34
N GLY A 9 -10.02 -0.53 -12.92
CA GLY A 9 -10.39 -0.69 -14.31
C GLY A 9 -9.37 -1.52 -15.08
N GLU A 10 -9.03 -1.12 -16.31
CA GLU A 10 -8.00 -1.79 -17.13
C GLU A 10 -6.59 -1.47 -16.60
N TYR A 11 -6.30 -1.94 -15.41
CA TYR A 11 -5.05 -1.73 -14.68
C TYR A 11 -4.81 -2.90 -13.73
N PHE A 12 -3.55 -3.30 -13.55
CA PHE A 12 -3.21 -4.39 -12.61
C PHE A 12 -3.56 -4.01 -11.16
N PRO A 13 -4.17 -4.90 -10.38
CA PRO A 13 -4.64 -6.27 -10.69
C PRO A 13 -6.07 -6.34 -11.24
N GLY A 14 -6.75 -5.23 -11.48
CA GLY A 14 -8.12 -5.18 -12.01
C GLY A 14 -9.22 -5.52 -10.99
N THR A 15 -8.89 -5.58 -9.70
CA THR A 15 -9.81 -5.89 -8.60
C THR A 15 -9.97 -4.69 -7.67
N GLY A 16 -10.91 -4.76 -6.72
CA GLY A 16 -11.13 -3.73 -5.74
C GLY A 16 -12.20 -2.70 -6.14
N ASP A 17 -13.30 -3.16 -6.73
CA ASP A 17 -14.49 -2.31 -6.94
C ASP A 17 -15.07 -1.87 -5.58
N VAL A 18 -15.76 -0.75 -5.56
CA VAL A 18 -16.47 -0.25 -4.36
C VAL A 18 -17.50 -1.25 -3.80
N LYS A 19 -17.90 -2.24 -4.62
CA LYS A 19 -18.82 -3.33 -4.24
C LYS A 19 -18.10 -4.50 -3.60
N ASP A 20 -16.78 -4.57 -3.68
CA ASP A 20 -15.97 -5.63 -3.10
C ASP A 20 -15.79 -5.36 -1.60
N VAL A 21 -16.80 -5.69 -0.84
CA VAL A 21 -16.93 -5.33 0.58
C VAL A 21 -16.56 -6.48 1.54
N GLY A 22 -16.07 -7.59 1.01
CA GLY A 22 -15.85 -8.81 1.79
C GLY A 22 -17.06 -9.76 1.77
N ALA A 23 -16.91 -10.92 2.39
CA ALA A 23 -17.90 -12.00 2.37
C ALA A 23 -18.16 -12.57 3.77
N ALA A 24 -19.30 -13.24 3.94
CA ALA A 24 -19.71 -13.91 5.17
C ALA A 24 -19.57 -13.02 6.42
N ALA A 25 -18.87 -13.47 7.44
CA ALA A 25 -18.57 -12.68 8.65
C ALA A 25 -17.66 -11.46 8.38
N GLY A 26 -16.93 -11.46 7.29
CA GLY A 26 -16.07 -10.35 6.87
C GLY A 26 -16.77 -9.32 5.98
N LYS A 27 -18.07 -9.43 5.73
CA LYS A 27 -18.83 -8.49 4.91
C LYS A 27 -18.79 -7.08 5.54
N HIS A 28 -18.49 -6.07 4.72
CA HIS A 28 -18.26 -4.65 5.05
C HIS A 28 -16.93 -4.34 5.77
N TYR A 29 -16.05 -5.33 5.99
CA TYR A 29 -14.71 -5.11 6.55
C TYR A 29 -13.62 -4.98 5.49
N SER A 30 -13.98 -4.93 4.22
CA SER A 30 -13.11 -4.54 3.10
C SER A 30 -13.64 -3.25 2.49
N VAL A 31 -12.86 -2.19 2.57
CA VAL A 31 -13.16 -0.88 1.99
C VAL A 31 -12.26 -0.68 0.78
N ASN A 32 -12.86 -0.47 -0.38
CA ASN A 32 -12.18 -0.17 -1.62
C ASN A 32 -12.65 1.17 -2.16
N PHE A 33 -11.71 2.06 -2.44
CA PHE A 33 -11.95 3.34 -3.09
C PHE A 33 -11.34 3.32 -4.49
N PRO A 34 -12.09 2.91 -5.51
CA PRO A 34 -11.60 2.86 -6.89
C PRO A 34 -11.42 4.28 -7.44
N LEU A 35 -10.25 4.53 -8.02
CA LEU A 35 -9.83 5.81 -8.56
C LEU A 35 -9.50 5.72 -10.06
N LYS A 36 -9.47 6.88 -10.70
CA LYS A 36 -9.02 7.07 -12.09
C LYS A 36 -7.66 7.77 -12.10
N ASP A 37 -7.09 7.90 -13.30
CA ASP A 37 -5.82 8.58 -13.51
C ASP A 37 -5.82 10.01 -13.04
N GLY A 38 -4.63 10.49 -12.70
CA GLY A 38 -4.36 11.89 -12.48
C GLY A 38 -4.86 12.46 -11.16
N ILE A 39 -5.29 11.63 -10.19
CA ILE A 39 -5.70 12.18 -8.89
C ILE A 39 -4.55 12.95 -8.26
N ASP A 40 -4.85 14.17 -7.82
CA ASP A 40 -3.94 15.12 -7.18
C ASP A 40 -4.10 15.15 -5.66
N ASP A 41 -3.20 15.86 -4.98
CA ASP A 41 -3.19 15.99 -3.53
C ASP A 41 -4.52 16.50 -2.97
N ALA A 42 -5.06 17.55 -3.58
CA ALA A 42 -6.29 18.19 -3.11
C ALA A 42 -7.49 17.25 -3.18
N SER A 43 -7.66 16.58 -4.32
CA SER A 43 -8.73 15.60 -4.51
C SER A 43 -8.57 14.38 -3.60
N TYR A 44 -7.32 13.91 -3.43
CA TYR A 44 -7.02 12.76 -2.59
C TYR A 44 -7.32 13.04 -1.11
N GLU A 45 -6.99 14.22 -0.62
CA GLU A 45 -7.29 14.64 0.75
C GLU A 45 -8.79 14.61 1.04
N THR A 46 -9.64 15.05 0.09
CA THR A 46 -11.11 15.08 0.27
C THR A 46 -11.74 13.71 0.46
N ILE A 47 -11.05 12.65 0.09
CA ILE A 47 -11.53 11.28 0.21
C ILE A 47 -10.80 10.49 1.29
N PHE A 48 -9.47 10.61 1.37
CA PHE A 48 -8.66 9.82 2.29
C PHE A 48 -9.00 10.12 3.76
N LYS A 49 -8.90 11.38 4.16
CA LYS A 49 -9.16 11.79 5.54
C LYS A 49 -10.57 11.42 6.02
N PRO A 50 -11.66 11.74 5.30
CA PRO A 50 -13.00 11.38 5.74
C PRO A 50 -13.23 9.87 5.81
N VAL A 51 -12.73 9.10 4.85
CA VAL A 51 -12.92 7.64 4.84
C VAL A 51 -12.15 6.98 5.97
N ILE A 52 -10.86 7.30 6.13
CA ILE A 52 -10.06 6.77 7.25
C ILE A 52 -10.64 7.22 8.59
N GLY A 53 -10.99 8.49 8.75
CA GLY A 53 -11.62 9.01 9.97
C GLY A 53 -12.91 8.27 10.31
N ARG A 54 -13.74 7.96 9.31
CA ARG A 54 -14.95 7.16 9.53
C ARG A 54 -14.63 5.73 9.95
N ILE A 55 -13.65 5.09 9.30
CA ILE A 55 -13.19 3.75 9.69
C ILE A 55 -12.69 3.76 11.15
N MET A 56 -11.82 4.71 11.49
CA MET A 56 -11.27 4.83 12.84
C MET A 56 -12.37 5.01 13.90
N SER A 57 -13.42 5.77 13.58
CA SER A 57 -14.53 6.03 14.51
C SER A 57 -15.43 4.82 14.73
N VAL A 58 -15.68 4.00 13.69
CA VAL A 58 -16.64 2.88 13.77
C VAL A 58 -15.96 1.55 14.07
N TYR A 59 -14.81 1.29 13.48
CA TYR A 59 -14.08 0.02 13.68
C TYR A 59 -13.21 0.03 14.93
N GLN A 60 -12.62 1.19 15.29
CA GLN A 60 -11.80 1.40 16.49
C GLN A 60 -10.62 0.40 16.57
N PRO A 61 -9.72 0.33 15.60
CA PRO A 61 -8.63 -0.63 15.59
C PRO A 61 -7.68 -0.40 16.78
N GLY A 62 -7.08 -1.49 17.29
CA GLY A 62 -6.03 -1.43 18.30
C GLY A 62 -4.66 -1.07 17.73
N ALA A 63 -4.42 -1.38 16.47
CA ALA A 63 -3.19 -1.07 15.73
C ALA A 63 -3.51 -0.85 14.24
N ILE A 64 -2.61 -0.17 13.53
CA ILE A 64 -2.72 0.14 12.12
C ILE A 64 -1.50 -0.42 11.39
N VAL A 65 -1.71 -0.99 10.22
CA VAL A 65 -0.65 -1.28 9.24
C VAL A 65 -0.89 -0.37 8.05
N LEU A 66 0.03 0.55 7.79
CA LEU A 66 -0.03 1.52 6.71
C LEU A 66 1.00 1.17 5.64
N GLN A 67 0.54 0.82 4.45
CA GLN A 67 1.39 0.60 3.29
C GLN A 67 1.52 1.91 2.51
N CYS A 68 2.76 2.37 2.33
CA CYS A 68 3.13 3.63 1.70
C CYS A 68 3.80 3.41 0.34
N GLY A 69 3.12 2.74 -0.58
CA GLY A 69 3.61 2.57 -1.94
C GLY A 69 3.79 3.91 -2.64
N ALA A 70 4.98 4.12 -3.21
CA ALA A 70 5.36 5.37 -3.85
C ALA A 70 5.01 5.44 -5.34
N ASP A 71 4.31 4.45 -5.87
CA ASP A 71 3.80 4.43 -7.24
C ASP A 71 2.57 5.35 -7.45
N SER A 72 2.02 5.90 -6.39
CA SER A 72 1.00 6.96 -6.42
C SER A 72 1.56 8.36 -6.71
N LEU A 73 2.88 8.52 -6.67
CA LEU A 73 3.53 9.80 -6.92
C LEU A 73 3.50 10.19 -8.39
N SER A 74 3.48 11.49 -8.62
CA SER A 74 3.71 12.06 -9.96
C SER A 74 5.01 11.60 -10.55
N GLY A 75 4.98 11.21 -11.83
CA GLY A 75 6.17 10.77 -12.56
C GLY A 75 6.64 9.36 -12.22
N ASP A 76 5.79 8.54 -11.58
CA ASP A 76 6.08 7.11 -11.46
C ASP A 76 6.03 6.45 -12.84
N ARG A 77 6.85 5.42 -13.01
CA ARG A 77 6.99 4.74 -14.31
C ARG A 77 5.78 3.89 -14.67
N LEU A 78 5.09 3.32 -13.67
CA LEU A 78 3.94 2.43 -13.86
C LEU A 78 2.66 3.04 -13.28
N GLY A 79 2.78 3.86 -12.24
CA GLY A 79 1.66 4.52 -11.61
C GLY A 79 1.04 5.60 -12.50
N CYS A 80 -0.20 5.93 -12.22
CA CYS A 80 -0.99 6.88 -13.00
C CYS A 80 -1.64 7.98 -12.14
N PHE A 81 -1.19 8.14 -10.90
CA PHE A 81 -1.61 9.21 -10.01
C PHE A 81 -0.64 10.40 -10.08
N ASN A 82 -1.03 11.51 -9.51
CA ASN A 82 -0.29 12.76 -9.58
C ASN A 82 -0.05 13.38 -8.20
N LEU A 83 0.21 12.54 -7.19
CA LEU A 83 0.49 13.03 -5.85
C LEU A 83 1.90 13.62 -5.75
N SER A 84 2.03 14.64 -4.92
CA SER A 84 3.34 15.13 -4.45
C SER A 84 3.80 14.36 -3.23
N LEU A 85 5.06 14.57 -2.82
CA LEU A 85 5.56 14.04 -1.54
C LEU A 85 4.74 14.55 -0.36
N ASN A 86 4.33 15.83 -0.41
CA ASN A 86 3.53 16.43 0.64
C ASN A 86 2.14 15.78 0.76
N GLY A 87 1.45 15.58 -0.35
CA GLY A 87 0.15 14.92 -0.37
C GLY A 87 0.23 13.48 0.12
N HIS A 88 1.29 12.76 -0.27
CA HIS A 88 1.53 11.40 0.19
C HIS A 88 1.83 11.35 1.70
N ALA A 89 2.73 12.18 2.19
CA ALA A 89 3.08 12.26 3.61
C ALA A 89 1.93 12.78 4.49
N GLU A 90 0.99 13.56 3.93
CA GLU A 90 -0.19 14.02 4.67
C GLU A 90 -1.10 12.85 5.05
N CYS A 91 -1.12 11.79 4.26
CA CYS A 91 -1.80 10.55 4.63
C CYS A 91 -1.15 9.90 5.85
N VAL A 92 0.18 9.88 5.90
CA VAL A 92 0.94 9.38 7.06
C VAL A 92 0.65 10.21 8.30
N ARG A 93 0.75 11.54 8.20
CA ARG A 93 0.42 12.46 9.31
C ARG A 93 -0.98 12.22 9.86
N TYR A 94 -1.94 12.10 8.96
CA TYR A 94 -3.33 11.89 9.34
C TYR A 94 -3.53 10.57 10.08
N VAL A 95 -2.94 9.47 9.59
CA VAL A 95 -3.03 8.17 10.27
C VAL A 95 -2.36 8.24 11.65
N LEU A 96 -1.18 8.82 11.77
CA LEU A 96 -0.47 8.97 13.03
C LEU A 96 -1.23 9.86 14.04
N SER A 97 -2.01 10.83 13.57
CA SER A 97 -2.81 11.71 14.46
C SER A 97 -3.86 10.96 15.29
N HIS A 98 -4.21 9.73 14.88
CA HIS A 98 -5.12 8.87 15.65
C HIS A 98 -4.47 8.23 16.89
N ASN A 99 -3.17 8.41 17.10
CA ASN A 99 -2.42 7.91 18.26
C ASN A 99 -2.60 6.40 18.52
N LYS A 100 -2.56 5.60 17.45
CA LYS A 100 -2.57 4.15 17.52
C LYS A 100 -1.19 3.59 17.19
N PRO A 101 -0.77 2.46 17.79
CA PRO A 101 0.40 1.75 17.32
C PRO A 101 0.31 1.53 15.82
N THR A 102 1.32 1.99 15.07
CA THR A 102 1.28 1.98 13.62
C THR A 102 2.56 1.34 13.07
N LEU A 103 2.40 0.32 12.25
CA LEU A 103 3.46 -0.25 11.44
C LEU A 103 3.40 0.39 10.05
N ILE A 104 4.47 1.05 9.64
CA ILE A 104 4.57 1.70 8.34
C ILE A 104 5.48 0.87 7.45
N LEU A 105 4.98 0.53 6.27
CA LEU A 105 5.63 -0.34 5.30
C LEU A 105 5.81 0.41 3.98
N GLY A 106 6.85 0.05 3.24
CA GLY A 106 6.96 0.39 1.83
C GLY A 106 5.89 -0.32 1.00
N GLY A 107 6.04 -0.27 -0.30
CA GLY A 107 5.12 -0.90 -1.25
C GLY A 107 5.64 -0.72 -2.66
N GLY A 108 4.76 -0.49 -3.64
CA GLY A 108 5.12 -0.15 -5.01
C GLY A 108 5.95 1.13 -5.10
N GLY A 109 6.40 1.40 -6.31
CA GLY A 109 7.24 2.55 -6.64
C GLY A 109 8.32 2.14 -7.64
N TYR A 110 8.24 2.71 -8.86
CA TYR A 110 9.00 2.23 -10.02
C TYR A 110 9.86 3.33 -10.64
N THR A 111 9.81 4.53 -10.10
CA THR A 111 10.78 5.60 -10.33
C THR A 111 11.65 5.74 -9.09
N ILE A 112 12.75 4.97 -9.04
CA ILE A 112 13.57 4.73 -7.84
C ILE A 112 13.96 6.02 -7.12
N ARG A 113 14.36 7.06 -7.86
CA ARG A 113 14.73 8.37 -7.28
C ARG A 113 13.56 9.06 -6.56
N ASN A 114 12.33 8.82 -6.99
CA ASN A 114 11.14 9.37 -6.32
C ASN A 114 10.75 8.54 -5.12
N VAL A 115 10.93 7.22 -5.18
CA VAL A 115 10.72 6.31 -4.05
C VAL A 115 11.63 6.69 -2.87
N SER A 116 12.91 6.87 -3.13
CA SER A 116 13.87 7.26 -2.08
C SER A 116 13.54 8.63 -1.48
N ARG A 117 13.15 9.61 -2.30
CA ARG A 117 12.66 10.91 -1.81
C ARG A 117 11.43 10.75 -0.90
N CYS A 118 10.44 9.98 -1.36
CA CYS A 118 9.18 9.78 -0.66
C CYS A 118 9.40 9.17 0.72
N TRP A 119 10.05 8.03 0.77
CA TRP A 119 10.24 7.33 2.05
C TRP A 119 11.21 8.03 2.99
N THR A 120 12.17 8.79 2.47
CA THR A 120 13.00 9.70 3.29
C THR A 120 12.15 10.79 3.91
N PHE A 121 11.31 11.45 3.12
CA PHE A 121 10.43 12.51 3.61
C PHE A 121 9.39 11.99 4.60
N GLU A 122 8.78 10.84 4.33
CA GLU A 122 7.85 10.20 5.29
C GLU A 122 8.54 9.80 6.60
N THR A 123 9.77 9.31 6.52
CA THR A 123 10.56 8.99 7.72
C THR A 123 10.80 10.24 8.55
N SER A 124 11.12 11.37 7.93
CA SER A 124 11.29 12.65 8.65
C SER A 124 10.00 13.09 9.33
N VAL A 125 8.86 12.93 8.64
CA VAL A 125 7.53 13.22 9.20
C VAL A 125 7.23 12.37 10.44
N ILE A 126 7.57 11.08 10.38
CA ILE A 126 7.37 10.13 11.48
C ILE A 126 8.23 10.51 12.69
N LEU A 127 9.46 10.95 12.45
CA LEU A 127 10.40 11.37 13.50
C LEU A 127 10.17 12.79 14.02
N GLY A 128 9.34 13.58 13.33
CA GLY A 128 9.13 14.99 13.63
C GLY A 128 10.31 15.89 13.27
N GLU A 129 11.12 15.47 12.30
CA GLU A 129 12.31 16.18 11.82
C GLU A 129 12.02 16.96 10.54
N GLU A 130 12.60 18.14 10.41
CA GLU A 130 12.53 18.95 9.21
C GLU A 130 13.75 18.68 8.31
N LEU A 131 13.50 18.42 7.03
CA LEU A 131 14.57 18.23 6.05
C LEU A 131 14.71 19.44 5.14
N SER A 132 15.96 19.73 4.74
CA SER A 132 16.23 20.67 3.66
C SER A 132 15.67 20.11 2.34
N ASP A 133 15.12 21.01 1.52
CA ASP A 133 14.74 20.65 0.16
C ASP A 133 15.96 20.42 -0.75
N ASP A 134 17.11 21.03 -0.45
CA ASP A 134 18.37 20.77 -1.16
C ASP A 134 18.94 19.43 -0.71
N LEU A 135 19.13 18.51 -1.66
CA LEU A 135 19.73 17.22 -1.38
C LEU A 135 21.21 17.34 -1.07
N PRO A 136 21.72 16.64 -0.05
CA PRO A 136 23.16 16.60 0.23
C PRO A 136 23.90 15.84 -0.87
N TYR A 137 25.13 16.29 -1.16
CA TYR A 137 26.00 15.59 -2.11
C TYR A 137 26.31 14.17 -1.60
N ASN A 138 26.13 13.18 -2.46
CA ASN A 138 26.40 11.77 -2.21
C ASN A 138 26.73 11.05 -3.53
N ASP A 139 27.10 9.77 -3.46
CA ASP A 139 27.52 8.97 -4.63
C ASP A 139 26.40 8.81 -5.69
N TYR A 140 25.15 9.03 -5.32
CA TYR A 140 23.98 8.93 -6.21
C TYR A 140 23.40 10.29 -6.59
N TYR A 141 24.07 11.39 -6.24
CA TYR A 141 23.57 12.75 -6.42
C TYR A 141 23.07 13.04 -7.84
N GLU A 142 23.81 12.58 -8.85
CA GLU A 142 23.51 12.80 -10.27
C GLU A 142 22.14 12.19 -10.70
N TYR A 143 21.66 11.16 -10.00
CA TYR A 143 20.35 10.57 -10.30
C TYR A 143 19.18 11.48 -9.92
N TYR A 144 19.43 12.50 -9.12
CA TYR A 144 18.41 13.44 -8.62
C TYR A 144 18.32 14.73 -9.43
N GLY A 145 19.13 14.85 -10.50
CA GLY A 145 19.06 15.99 -11.40
C GLY A 145 17.76 16.09 -12.19
N PRO A 146 17.48 17.27 -12.81
CA PRO A 146 18.35 18.44 -12.82
C PRO A 146 18.21 19.34 -11.58
N ASP A 147 17.19 19.16 -10.76
CA ASP A 147 16.81 20.11 -9.69
C ASP A 147 17.53 19.83 -8.37
N TYR A 148 17.97 18.60 -8.14
CA TYR A 148 18.66 18.15 -6.92
C TYR A 148 17.88 18.49 -5.64
N LYS A 149 16.55 18.48 -5.72
CA LYS A 149 15.63 18.78 -4.65
C LYS A 149 14.97 17.53 -4.09
N LEU A 150 14.59 17.59 -2.82
CA LEU A 150 13.80 16.55 -2.17
C LEU A 150 12.38 16.47 -2.76
N HIS A 151 11.71 17.61 -2.86
CA HIS A 151 10.34 17.66 -3.36
C HIS A 151 10.28 17.54 -4.88
N ILE A 152 9.28 16.80 -5.36
CA ILE A 152 8.97 16.66 -6.79
C ILE A 152 7.83 17.61 -7.16
N THR A 153 7.88 18.14 -8.37
CA THR A 153 6.78 18.92 -8.93
C THR A 153 5.77 17.98 -9.57
N PRO A 154 4.49 18.00 -9.17
CA PRO A 154 3.44 17.25 -9.87
C PRO A 154 3.38 17.61 -11.35
N SER A 155 3.03 16.63 -12.17
CA SER A 155 2.86 16.83 -13.61
C SER A 155 1.57 17.59 -13.91
N ASN A 156 1.43 18.04 -15.16
CA ASN A 156 0.20 18.68 -15.66
C ASN A 156 -0.82 17.67 -16.20
N MET A 157 -0.76 16.40 -15.78
CA MET A 157 -1.73 15.40 -16.24
C MET A 157 -3.15 15.76 -15.76
N GLU A 158 -4.13 15.44 -16.60
CA GLU A 158 -5.53 15.70 -16.30
C GLU A 158 -6.01 14.78 -15.15
N ASN A 159 -6.71 15.37 -14.19
CA ASN A 159 -7.38 14.61 -13.14
C ASN A 159 -8.75 14.12 -13.62
N LEU A 160 -8.85 12.82 -13.89
CA LEU A 160 -10.09 12.18 -14.36
C LEU A 160 -11.06 11.84 -13.21
N ASN A 161 -10.73 12.21 -11.98
CA ASN A 161 -11.54 11.97 -10.80
C ASN A 161 -12.46 13.14 -10.50
N LEU A 162 -13.64 13.12 -11.12
CA LEU A 162 -14.63 14.18 -10.94
C LEU A 162 -15.12 14.23 -9.48
N PRO A 163 -15.23 15.41 -8.85
CA PRO A 163 -15.66 15.57 -7.45
C PRO A 163 -16.99 14.86 -7.14
N ASP A 164 -17.97 14.95 -8.04
CA ASP A 164 -19.27 14.28 -7.86
C ASP A 164 -19.15 12.76 -7.81
N ASN A 165 -18.21 12.17 -8.56
CA ASN A 165 -17.97 10.73 -8.53
C ASN A 165 -17.25 10.31 -7.25
N LEU A 166 -16.26 11.08 -6.82
CA LEU A 166 -15.56 10.84 -5.56
C LEU A 166 -16.55 10.89 -4.39
N GLU A 167 -17.46 11.87 -4.39
CA GLU A 167 -18.48 12.00 -3.35
C GLU A 167 -19.45 10.81 -3.34
N LYS A 168 -19.91 10.35 -4.51
CA LYS A 168 -20.78 9.17 -4.63
C LYS A 168 -20.11 7.90 -4.08
N ILE A 169 -18.83 7.68 -4.39
CA ILE A 169 -18.07 6.54 -3.88
C ILE A 169 -17.93 6.64 -2.36
N LYS A 170 -17.54 7.81 -1.85
CA LYS A 170 -17.41 8.08 -0.42
C LYS A 170 -18.71 7.81 0.33
N GLN A 171 -19.84 8.27 -0.19
CA GLN A 171 -21.15 8.05 0.40
C GLN A 171 -21.51 6.57 0.43
N LYS A 172 -21.23 5.84 -0.64
CA LYS A 172 -21.41 4.38 -0.69
C LYS A 172 -20.59 3.64 0.36
N ILE A 173 -19.34 4.05 0.55
CA ILE A 173 -18.47 3.51 1.59
C ILE A 173 -19.05 3.81 2.97
N PHE A 174 -19.50 5.04 3.21
CA PHE A 174 -20.10 5.42 4.50
C PHE A 174 -21.36 4.61 4.81
N ASP A 175 -22.18 4.33 3.81
CA ASP A 175 -23.35 3.47 3.98
C ASP A 175 -22.97 2.03 4.35
N ASN A 176 -21.96 1.48 3.70
CA ASN A 176 -21.44 0.16 4.02
C ASN A 176 -20.88 0.09 5.46
N LEU A 177 -20.24 1.15 5.92
CA LEU A 177 -19.66 1.22 7.26
C LEU A 177 -20.68 1.38 8.39
N LYS A 178 -21.96 1.65 8.10
CA LYS A 178 -23.03 1.72 9.13
C LYS A 178 -23.30 0.38 9.80
N GLY A 179 -23.02 -0.72 9.09
CA GLY A 179 -23.37 -2.07 9.54
C GLY A 179 -22.23 -2.83 10.22
N ILE A 180 -21.05 -2.21 10.39
CA ILE A 180 -19.91 -2.91 11.01
C ILE A 180 -19.94 -2.79 12.55
N VAL A 181 -19.31 -3.77 13.19
CA VAL A 181 -19.07 -3.78 14.64
C VAL A 181 -17.63 -3.38 14.89
N ALA A 182 -17.40 -2.67 15.99
CA ALA A 182 -16.03 -2.29 16.40
C ALA A 182 -15.14 -3.52 16.55
N ALA A 183 -13.84 -3.33 16.38
CA ALA A 183 -12.85 -4.39 16.57
C ALA A 183 -13.03 -5.00 17.95
N PRO A 184 -13.06 -6.35 18.07
CA PRO A 184 -13.12 -6.99 19.36
C PRO A 184 -11.91 -6.58 20.20
N ASN A 185 -12.14 -6.13 21.43
CA ASN A 185 -11.07 -5.97 22.39
C ASN A 185 -10.58 -7.38 22.72
N VAL A 186 -9.44 -7.75 22.22
CA VAL A 186 -8.74 -8.95 22.64
C VAL A 186 -8.28 -8.68 24.08
N GLN A 187 -9.04 -9.18 25.05
CA GLN A 187 -8.54 -9.26 26.41
C GLN A 187 -7.37 -10.24 26.38
N MET A 188 -6.16 -9.76 26.62
CA MET A 188 -4.93 -10.54 26.69
C MET A 188 -4.90 -11.50 27.90
N HIS A 189 -6.04 -12.08 28.28
CA HIS A 189 -6.15 -12.96 29.45
C HIS A 189 -6.28 -14.43 29.11
N GLN A 190 -6.28 -14.80 27.84
CA GLN A 190 -6.15 -16.18 27.40
C GLN A 190 -5.00 -16.26 26.40
N THR A 191 -3.78 -16.38 26.89
CA THR A 191 -2.82 -17.20 26.18
C THR A 191 -3.52 -18.52 25.90
N ALA A 192 -3.65 -18.89 24.61
CA ALA A 192 -4.01 -20.26 24.28
C ALA A 192 -3.14 -21.16 25.15
N PRO A 193 -3.70 -22.18 25.83
CA PRO A 193 -2.87 -23.14 26.54
C PRO A 193 -1.82 -23.59 25.53
N ASP A 194 -0.54 -23.46 25.89
CA ASP A 194 0.53 -24.02 25.10
C ASP A 194 0.05 -25.42 24.72
N ALA A 195 -0.28 -25.63 23.46
CA ALA A 195 -0.36 -26.96 22.91
C ALA A 195 1.03 -27.52 23.21
N GLY A 196 1.11 -28.44 24.19
CA GLY A 196 2.35 -28.87 24.76
C GLY A 196 3.37 -29.04 23.64
N ALA A 197 4.46 -28.33 23.74
CA ALA A 197 5.60 -28.61 22.94
C ALA A 197 6.04 -30.03 23.33
N ASP A 198 5.51 -31.00 22.62
CA ASP A 198 6.14 -32.29 22.52
C ASP A 198 7.45 -31.98 21.80
N ASP A 199 8.49 -31.85 22.62
CA ASP A 199 9.90 -31.77 22.22
C ASP A 199 10.28 -33.16 21.63
N ASP A 200 9.78 -33.43 20.44
CA ASP A 200 10.30 -34.46 19.59
C ASP A 200 11.37 -33.82 18.72
N GLY A 201 12.62 -33.92 19.23
CA GLY A 201 13.82 -33.56 18.51
C GLY A 201 13.83 -34.17 17.11
N ALA A 202 13.44 -33.39 16.14
CA ALA A 202 13.73 -33.62 14.75
C ALA A 202 14.65 -32.50 14.30
N ASP A 203 15.91 -32.89 14.09
CA ASP A 203 16.90 -32.12 13.34
C ASP A 203 16.33 -31.79 11.97
N ASP A 204 15.82 -30.59 11.79
CA ASP A 204 15.45 -30.06 10.48
C ASP A 204 16.51 -29.06 9.99
N ASP A 205 17.70 -29.62 9.67
CA ASP A 205 18.64 -29.01 8.73
C ASP A 205 18.15 -29.19 7.28
N ALA A 206 16.89 -28.83 6.99
CA ALA A 206 16.41 -28.82 5.62
C ALA A 206 16.65 -27.41 5.04
N ASP A 207 17.68 -27.35 4.19
CA ASP A 207 17.99 -26.21 3.34
C ASP A 207 16.73 -25.78 2.54
N PRO A 208 16.16 -24.57 2.74
CA PRO A 208 14.96 -24.13 2.04
C PRO A 208 15.17 -23.92 0.53
N ASP A 209 16.39 -24.06 0.00
CA ASP A 209 16.72 -23.87 -1.42
C ASP A 209 16.84 -25.17 -2.22
N SER A 210 16.63 -26.34 -1.62
CA SER A 210 16.63 -27.59 -2.37
C SER A 210 15.33 -27.78 -3.15
N ARG A 211 15.22 -27.13 -4.30
CA ARG A 211 14.22 -27.48 -5.31
C ARG A 211 14.57 -28.83 -5.90
N GLY A 212 13.81 -29.86 -5.55
CA GLY A 212 13.95 -31.19 -6.10
C GLY A 212 13.87 -31.16 -7.62
N GLY A 213 15.00 -31.37 -8.27
CA GLY A 213 15.07 -31.58 -9.69
C GLY A 213 14.38 -32.89 -10.06
N GLN A 214 13.20 -32.82 -10.63
CA GLN A 214 12.63 -33.97 -11.34
C GLN A 214 13.44 -34.19 -12.61
N GLY A 215 14.19 -35.28 -12.64
CA GLY A 215 14.92 -35.74 -13.82
C GLY A 215 14.00 -36.01 -14.98
N GLY A 216 14.05 -35.14 -15.99
CA GLY A 216 13.47 -35.39 -17.29
C GLY A 216 14.35 -36.42 -18.03
N ALA A 217 13.76 -37.54 -18.39
CA ALA A 217 14.40 -38.56 -19.19
C ALA A 217 14.74 -37.98 -20.58
N ASP A 218 16.04 -37.94 -20.91
CA ASP A 218 16.56 -37.66 -22.21
C ASP A 218 16.05 -38.69 -23.23
N LYS A 219 15.15 -38.28 -24.11
CA LYS A 219 14.87 -39.05 -25.34
C LYS A 219 16.01 -38.80 -26.31
N LYS A 220 16.85 -39.82 -26.48
CA LYS A 220 17.82 -39.92 -27.56
C LYS A 220 17.09 -39.78 -28.91
N VAL A 221 17.42 -38.74 -29.66
CA VAL A 221 17.02 -38.57 -31.04
C VAL A 221 18.01 -39.37 -31.89
N ASP A 222 17.50 -40.33 -32.66
CA ASP A 222 18.22 -41.16 -33.63
C ASP A 222 18.58 -40.29 -34.87
N PRO A 223 19.86 -40.21 -35.27
CA PRO A 223 20.25 -39.32 -36.39
C PRO A 223 20.15 -39.95 -37.78
N THR A 224 19.35 -41.00 -37.99
CA THR A 224 19.19 -41.63 -39.31
C THR A 224 17.72 -41.73 -39.71
N ALA A 225 17.12 -40.60 -40.14
CA ALA A 225 15.96 -40.62 -41.01
C ALA A 225 16.11 -39.53 -42.07
N THR A 226 16.76 -39.94 -43.18
CA THR A 226 16.71 -39.27 -44.49
C THR A 226 15.41 -39.67 -45.17
N VAL A 227 14.55 -38.74 -45.58
CA VAL A 227 13.94 -38.49 -46.90
C VAL A 227 12.97 -37.32 -46.75
#